data_93126b03c59a507512b381cecaf20d73
#
_entry.id   93126b03c59a507512b381cecaf20d73
#
_cell.length_a   1.000
_cell.length_b   1.000
_cell.length_c   1.000
_cell.angle_alpha   90.00
_cell.angle_beta   90.00
_cell.angle_gamma   90.00
#
_symmetry.space_group_name_H-M   'P 1'
#
loop_
_entity.id
_entity.type
_entity.pdbx_description
1 polymer ?
#
loop_
_entity_poly.entity_id
_entity_poly.type
_entity_poly.pdbx_seq_one_letter_code
_entity_poly.pdbx_strand_id
1 'polypeptide(L)'
;MISLSACALLAAAAQAYSQTVTVDPGTMTLGYMNWSPIATDAPGYGGSGSSAWGLSDLQASFSGTTLTVSPNINCYNASSSYWVNADGSGANTMDANVYNETTGTYVNTTLTFQYDVLADTLVSPYYSVAFIKDFASDYSSFTSVTAPLTTLGEASLSLPTGGAGDHIQYGFETFGPDANPATAAQLGSAEIAAVAVPEPASFALLGMGLLGALIWRRKA
;
A
#
# COMPACT_ATOMS: atom_id res chain seq x y z
N MET A 1 37.01 -56.43 1.20
CA MET A 1 37.01 -55.06 0.69
C MET A 1 35.57 -54.62 0.60
N ILE A 2 35.13 -53.81 1.56
CA ILE A 2 33.74 -53.28 1.59
C ILE A 2 33.82 -51.84 1.16
N SER A 3 33.23 -51.54 -0.01
CA SER A 3 33.15 -50.17 -0.55
C SER A 3 31.95 -49.45 0.10
N LEU A 4 32.23 -48.45 0.94
CA LEU A 4 31.21 -47.51 1.43
C LEU A 4 30.95 -46.44 0.35
N SER A 5 29.82 -46.52 -0.35
CA SER A 5 29.32 -45.42 -1.16
C SER A 5 28.68 -44.38 -0.24
N ALA A 6 29.35 -43.22 -0.09
CA ALA A 6 28.80 -42.08 0.58
C ALA A 6 27.79 -41.41 -0.37
N CYS A 7 26.50 -41.54 -0.05
CA CYS A 7 25.42 -40.81 -0.72
C CYS A 7 25.36 -39.39 -0.12
N ALA A 8 25.89 -38.40 -0.82
CA ALA A 8 25.73 -36.99 -0.43
C ALA A 8 24.31 -36.53 -0.74
N LEU A 9 23.47 -36.36 0.31
CA LEU A 9 22.21 -35.66 0.18
C LEU A 9 22.52 -34.17 -0.01
N LEU A 10 22.35 -33.66 -1.23
CA LEU A 10 22.20 -32.22 -1.45
C LEU A 10 20.83 -31.83 -0.93
N ALA A 11 20.74 -31.21 0.25
CA ALA A 11 19.60 -30.48 0.69
C ALA A 11 19.54 -29.17 -0.16
N ALA A 12 18.68 -29.13 -1.17
CA ALA A 12 18.33 -27.90 -1.84
C ALA A 12 17.57 -27.05 -0.83
N ALA A 13 18.23 -26.04 -0.25
CA ALA A 13 17.55 -24.99 0.49
C ALA A 13 16.63 -24.27 -0.52
N ALA A 14 15.32 -24.39 -0.34
CA ALA A 14 14.36 -23.59 -1.08
C ALA A 14 14.68 -22.13 -0.76
N GLN A 15 15.23 -21.40 -1.71
CA GLN A 15 15.39 -19.96 -1.57
C GLN A 15 13.99 -19.36 -1.49
N ALA A 16 13.67 -18.73 -0.36
CA ALA A 16 12.46 -17.94 -0.24
C ALA A 16 12.58 -16.80 -1.27
N TYR A 17 11.79 -16.90 -2.32
CA TYR A 17 11.74 -15.86 -3.34
C TYR A 17 11.08 -14.62 -2.73
N SER A 18 11.73 -13.47 -2.79
CA SER A 18 11.21 -12.21 -2.28
C SER A 18 11.00 -11.24 -3.45
N GLN A 19 9.87 -10.57 -3.46
CA GLN A 19 9.53 -9.53 -4.44
C GLN A 19 9.39 -8.20 -3.70
N THR A 20 9.91 -7.13 -4.32
CA THR A 20 9.81 -5.78 -3.75
C THR A 20 9.05 -4.89 -4.71
N VAL A 21 8.09 -4.14 -4.17
CA VAL A 21 7.28 -3.14 -4.87
C VAL A 21 7.39 -1.80 -4.14
N THR A 22 7.11 -0.72 -4.85
CA THR A 22 7.12 0.64 -4.29
C THR A 22 5.89 1.42 -4.77
N VAL A 23 5.74 2.65 -4.30
CA VAL A 23 4.70 3.58 -4.77
C VAL A 23 4.89 3.85 -6.25
N ASP A 24 3.86 3.60 -7.04
CA ASP A 24 3.89 3.81 -8.49
C ASP A 24 2.53 4.35 -8.97
N PRO A 25 2.46 5.62 -9.42
CA PRO A 25 1.22 6.22 -9.92
C PRO A 25 0.66 5.52 -11.17
N GLY A 26 1.51 4.78 -11.92
CA GLY A 26 1.08 4.02 -13.09
C GLY A 26 0.32 2.75 -12.77
N THR A 27 0.49 2.21 -11.56
CA THR A 27 -0.13 0.95 -11.13
C THR A 27 -1.05 1.10 -9.93
N MET A 28 -0.82 2.07 -9.05
CA MET A 28 -1.64 2.34 -7.86
C MET A 28 -2.83 3.25 -8.23
N THR A 29 -3.74 2.71 -9.03
CA THR A 29 -4.85 3.43 -9.66
C THR A 29 -6.22 3.02 -9.15
N LEU A 30 -6.27 2.02 -8.28
CA LEU A 30 -7.52 1.52 -7.72
C LEU A 30 -7.87 2.25 -6.43
N GLY A 31 -9.17 2.44 -6.24
CA GLY A 31 -9.71 3.05 -5.04
C GLY A 31 -10.93 2.31 -4.52
N TYR A 32 -11.01 2.16 -3.21
CA TYR A 32 -12.14 1.51 -2.55
C TYR A 32 -12.46 2.22 -1.24
N MET A 33 -13.74 2.48 -1.01
CA MET A 33 -14.23 3.10 0.21
C MET A 33 -15.02 2.09 1.02
N ASN A 34 -14.64 1.93 2.30
CA ASN A 34 -15.48 1.32 3.31
C ASN A 34 -15.98 2.40 4.26
N TRP A 35 -17.22 2.30 4.72
CA TRP A 35 -17.72 3.18 5.76
C TRP A 35 -18.53 2.41 6.79
N SER A 36 -18.46 2.87 8.02
CA SER A 36 -19.19 2.29 9.14
C SER A 36 -19.62 3.37 10.14
N PRO A 37 -20.80 3.23 10.77
CA PRO A 37 -21.25 4.17 11.80
C PRO A 37 -20.26 4.26 12.96
N ILE A 38 -19.97 5.49 13.42
CA ILE A 38 -19.12 5.73 14.60
C ILE A 38 -19.86 5.35 15.87
N ALA A 39 -21.18 5.63 15.93
CA ALA A 39 -22.02 5.24 17.05
C ALA A 39 -23.11 4.28 16.56
N THR A 40 -23.12 3.06 17.11
CA THR A 40 -24.06 2.00 16.71
C THR A 40 -25.47 2.17 17.29
N ASP A 41 -25.66 3.07 18.26
CA ASP A 41 -26.87 3.20 19.07
C ASP A 41 -27.75 4.42 18.71
N ALA A 42 -27.36 5.21 17.68
CA ALA A 42 -28.13 6.38 17.29
C ALA A 42 -29.33 6.00 16.38
N PRO A 43 -30.53 6.51 16.64
CA PRO A 43 -31.68 6.28 15.78
C PRO A 43 -31.44 6.82 14.36
N GLY A 44 -31.64 5.99 13.34
CA GLY A 44 -31.49 6.37 11.93
C GLY A 44 -30.16 5.93 11.28
N TYR A 45 -29.28 5.25 11.99
CA TYR A 45 -28.07 4.69 11.41
C TYR A 45 -28.39 3.53 10.45
N GLY A 46 -28.17 3.77 9.18
CA GLY A 46 -28.03 2.72 8.18
C GLY A 46 -26.70 1.97 8.43
N GLY A 47 -26.66 0.68 8.09
CA GLY A 47 -25.45 -0.14 8.31
C GLY A 47 -24.20 0.34 7.60
N SER A 48 -23.11 -0.39 7.78
CA SER A 48 -21.86 -0.24 7.03
C SER A 48 -22.06 -0.51 5.55
N GLY A 49 -21.21 0.06 4.73
CA GLY A 49 -21.19 -0.18 3.30
C GLY A 49 -19.80 -0.07 2.70
N SER A 50 -19.71 -0.45 1.44
CA SER A 50 -18.45 -0.34 0.71
C SER A 50 -18.71 -0.25 -0.79
N SER A 51 -17.82 0.44 -1.52
CA SER A 51 -17.84 0.44 -2.99
C SER A 51 -16.51 0.91 -3.58
N ALA A 52 -16.29 0.60 -4.87
CA ALA A 52 -15.17 1.14 -5.62
C ALA A 52 -15.39 2.63 -5.91
N TRP A 53 -14.35 3.45 -5.66
CA TRP A 53 -14.34 4.90 -5.86
C TRP A 53 -13.13 5.32 -6.68
N GLY A 54 -13.22 6.45 -7.37
CA GLY A 54 -12.06 7.08 -7.99
C GLY A 54 -11.10 7.67 -6.93
N LEU A 55 -9.82 7.82 -7.25
CA LEU A 55 -8.84 8.39 -6.33
C LEU A 55 -9.25 9.78 -5.84
N SER A 56 -9.74 10.63 -6.75
CA SER A 56 -10.22 11.98 -6.41
C SER A 56 -11.36 11.97 -5.39
N ASP A 57 -12.26 10.98 -5.49
CA ASP A 57 -13.38 10.83 -4.55
C ASP A 57 -12.90 10.35 -3.18
N LEU A 58 -11.77 9.63 -3.13
CA LEU A 58 -11.08 9.22 -1.90
C LEU A 58 -10.23 10.32 -1.27
N GLN A 59 -10.17 11.51 -1.88
CA GLN A 59 -9.26 12.60 -1.51
C GLN A 59 -7.78 12.20 -1.64
N ALA A 60 -7.47 11.44 -2.69
CA ALA A 60 -6.14 10.98 -3.01
C ALA A 60 -5.71 11.51 -4.38
N SER A 61 -4.45 11.93 -4.50
CA SER A 61 -3.90 12.45 -5.76
C SER A 61 -2.41 12.19 -5.87
N PHE A 62 -1.94 11.99 -7.10
CA PHE A 62 -0.52 11.92 -7.43
C PHE A 62 -0.02 13.23 -8.03
N SER A 63 1.15 13.68 -7.56
CA SER A 63 1.97 14.72 -8.18
C SER A 63 3.35 14.14 -8.48
N GLY A 64 3.61 13.81 -9.75
CA GLY A 64 4.75 12.97 -10.11
C GLY A 64 4.65 11.60 -9.44
N THR A 65 5.64 11.23 -8.64
CA THR A 65 5.68 9.98 -7.87
C THR A 65 5.21 10.12 -6.42
N THR A 66 4.74 11.30 -6.02
CA THR A 66 4.25 11.57 -4.66
C THR A 66 2.74 11.42 -4.62
N LEU A 67 2.26 10.53 -3.76
CA LEU A 67 0.86 10.38 -3.38
C LEU A 67 0.56 11.28 -2.19
N THR A 68 -0.48 12.08 -2.29
CA THR A 68 -1.09 12.80 -1.16
C THR A 68 -2.45 12.17 -0.85
N VAL A 69 -2.70 11.85 0.41
CA VAL A 69 -3.99 11.38 0.92
C VAL A 69 -4.48 12.31 2.03
N SER A 70 -5.78 12.57 2.05
CA SER A 70 -6.42 13.51 2.99
C SER A 70 -7.72 12.92 3.54
N PRO A 71 -8.26 13.47 4.64
CA PRO A 71 -9.57 13.09 5.17
C PRO A 71 -10.67 13.17 4.12
N ASN A 72 -11.51 12.15 4.04
CA ASN A 72 -12.58 12.08 3.05
C ASN A 72 -13.70 13.09 3.36
N ILE A 73 -14.15 13.81 2.33
CA ILE A 73 -15.19 14.82 2.40
C ILE A 73 -16.39 14.50 1.50
N ASN A 74 -16.31 13.41 0.75
CA ASN A 74 -17.19 13.20 -0.41
C ASN A 74 -18.62 12.80 -0.02
N CYS A 75 -18.79 12.20 1.16
CA CYS A 75 -20.12 11.85 1.70
C CYS A 75 -20.71 12.91 2.62
N TYR A 76 -19.97 13.97 2.96
CA TYR A 76 -20.44 14.97 3.91
C TYR A 76 -21.70 15.67 3.39
N ASN A 77 -22.82 15.45 4.08
CA ASN A 77 -24.10 16.04 3.76
C ASN A 77 -24.80 16.50 5.06
N ALA A 78 -24.70 17.78 5.35
CA ALA A 78 -25.27 18.38 6.56
C ALA A 78 -26.81 18.21 6.70
N SER A 79 -27.50 17.85 5.60
CA SER A 79 -28.94 17.59 5.61
C SER A 79 -29.29 16.11 5.89
N SER A 80 -28.27 15.24 6.04
CA SER A 80 -28.45 13.82 6.25
C SER A 80 -27.86 13.40 7.60
N SER A 81 -28.70 13.01 8.53
CA SER A 81 -28.26 12.45 9.82
C SER A 81 -27.52 11.11 9.70
N TYR A 82 -27.57 10.49 8.53
CA TYR A 82 -26.76 9.30 8.23
C TYR A 82 -25.27 9.64 8.10
N TRP A 83 -24.94 10.80 7.47
CA TRP A 83 -23.57 11.21 7.23
C TRP A 83 -23.03 12.20 8.26
N VAL A 84 -23.91 13.03 8.85
CA VAL A 84 -23.48 14.14 9.71
C VAL A 84 -24.32 14.20 10.98
N ASN A 85 -23.65 14.25 12.13
CA ASN A 85 -24.28 14.43 13.43
C ASN A 85 -24.88 15.84 13.60
N ALA A 86 -25.74 16.01 14.58
CA ALA A 86 -26.38 17.31 14.86
C ALA A 86 -25.39 18.44 15.22
N ASP A 87 -24.19 18.09 15.68
CA ASP A 87 -23.10 19.03 15.99
C ASP A 87 -22.21 19.36 14.78
N GLY A 88 -22.51 18.78 13.61
CA GLY A 88 -21.76 18.98 12.37
C GLY A 88 -20.54 18.06 12.20
N SER A 89 -20.30 17.15 13.13
CA SER A 89 -19.25 16.12 12.96
C SER A 89 -19.71 14.99 12.04
N GLY A 90 -18.77 14.30 11.40
CA GLY A 90 -19.06 13.12 10.58
C GLY A 90 -19.64 11.98 11.45
N ALA A 91 -20.66 11.32 10.95
CA ALA A 91 -21.35 10.23 11.64
C ALA A 91 -20.83 8.84 11.29
N ASN A 92 -20.05 8.73 10.20
CA ASN A 92 -19.43 7.50 9.76
C ASN A 92 -17.90 7.61 9.76
N THR A 93 -17.23 6.54 10.14
CA THR A 93 -15.80 6.35 9.86
C THR A 93 -15.67 5.99 8.39
N MET A 94 -14.85 6.72 7.67
CA MET A 94 -14.43 6.48 6.31
C MET A 94 -13.09 5.75 6.33
N ASP A 95 -12.96 4.68 5.55
CA ASP A 95 -11.75 3.91 5.32
C ASP A 95 -11.46 3.96 3.81
N ALA A 96 -10.68 4.95 3.42
CA ALA A 96 -10.33 5.24 2.04
C ALA A 96 -9.08 4.48 1.63
N ASN A 97 -9.23 3.49 0.77
CA ASN A 97 -8.14 2.61 0.30
C ASN A 97 -7.67 3.05 -1.09
N VAL A 98 -6.39 3.35 -1.23
CA VAL A 98 -5.70 3.61 -2.51
C VAL A 98 -4.66 2.54 -2.73
N TYR A 99 -4.76 1.77 -3.81
CA TYR A 99 -3.96 0.56 -3.93
C TYR A 99 -3.71 0.11 -5.37
N ASN A 100 -2.75 -0.80 -5.50
CA ASN A 100 -2.57 -1.69 -6.63
C ASN A 100 -3.12 -3.08 -6.26
N GLU A 101 -3.74 -3.75 -7.22
CA GLU A 101 -4.12 -5.15 -7.10
C GLU A 101 -3.57 -5.97 -8.27
N THR A 102 -3.05 -7.15 -7.96
CA THR A 102 -2.62 -8.14 -8.95
C THR A 102 -3.19 -9.51 -8.61
N THR A 103 -3.53 -10.29 -9.64
CA THR A 103 -3.96 -11.68 -9.49
C THR A 103 -2.90 -12.59 -10.09
N GLY A 104 -2.48 -13.60 -9.32
CA GLY A 104 -1.48 -14.57 -9.77
C GLY A 104 -0.04 -14.01 -9.88
N THR A 105 0.17 -12.74 -9.57
CA THR A 105 1.48 -12.11 -9.42
C THR A 105 1.79 -11.97 -7.93
N TYR A 106 3.07 -12.09 -7.54
CA TYR A 106 3.51 -12.04 -6.14
C TYR A 106 2.92 -13.13 -5.23
N VAL A 107 2.49 -14.25 -5.81
CA VAL A 107 1.98 -15.42 -5.06
C VAL A 107 3.10 -16.39 -4.71
N ASN A 108 2.94 -17.17 -3.63
CA ASN A 108 3.93 -18.11 -3.10
C ASN A 108 5.32 -17.48 -2.87
N THR A 109 5.34 -16.22 -2.42
CA THR A 109 6.58 -15.46 -2.19
C THR A 109 6.43 -14.64 -0.90
N THR A 110 7.44 -13.85 -0.56
CA THR A 110 7.30 -12.75 0.40
C THR A 110 7.26 -11.44 -0.40
N LEU A 111 6.11 -10.77 -0.39
CA LEU A 111 6.00 -9.42 -0.93
C LEU A 111 6.48 -8.41 0.09
N THR A 112 7.39 -7.51 -0.32
CA THR A 112 7.83 -6.35 0.45
C THR A 112 7.37 -5.08 -0.26
N PHE A 113 6.57 -4.27 0.42
CA PHE A 113 6.16 -2.95 -0.06
C PHE A 113 7.01 -1.88 0.61
N GLN A 114 7.75 -1.10 -0.19
CA GLN A 114 8.63 -0.01 0.25
C GLN A 114 8.02 1.33 -0.12
N TYR A 115 8.11 2.30 0.78
CA TYR A 115 7.61 3.66 0.60
C TYR A 115 8.42 4.64 1.44
N ASP A 116 8.39 5.92 1.07
CA ASP A 116 9.02 7.01 1.80
C ASP A 116 7.92 7.98 2.29
N VAL A 117 7.81 8.15 3.60
CA VAL A 117 6.84 9.08 4.22
C VAL A 117 7.48 10.46 4.27
N LEU A 118 7.03 11.34 3.40
CA LEU A 118 7.54 12.71 3.28
C LEU A 118 6.93 13.64 4.33
N ALA A 119 5.64 13.47 4.62
CA ALA A 119 4.91 14.23 5.63
C ALA A 119 3.72 13.41 6.18
N ASP A 120 3.43 13.62 7.46
CA ASP A 120 2.16 13.23 8.10
C ASP A 120 1.74 14.37 9.02
N THR A 121 0.73 15.12 8.58
CA THR A 121 0.14 16.25 9.29
C THR A 121 -1.29 15.98 9.71
N LEU A 122 -1.76 14.74 9.55
CA LEU A 122 -3.11 14.35 9.92
C LEU A 122 -3.34 14.56 11.42
N VAL A 123 -4.45 15.23 11.75
CA VAL A 123 -4.85 15.47 13.14
C VAL A 123 -5.85 14.41 13.59
N SER A 124 -5.67 13.90 14.82
CA SER A 124 -6.62 12.96 15.44
C SER A 124 -8.05 13.49 15.32
N PRO A 125 -9.04 12.65 14.95
CA PRO A 125 -8.98 11.18 14.86
C PRO A 125 -8.55 10.61 13.50
N TYR A 126 -8.04 11.45 12.58
CA TYR A 126 -7.58 10.98 11.26
C TYR A 126 -6.18 10.39 11.34
N TYR A 127 -5.95 9.32 10.58
CA TYR A 127 -4.64 8.68 10.45
C TYR A 127 -4.57 7.87 9.16
N SER A 128 -3.35 7.57 8.72
CA SER A 128 -3.12 6.72 7.55
C SER A 128 -2.16 5.58 7.88
N VAL A 129 -2.34 4.47 7.18
CA VAL A 129 -1.47 3.30 7.26
C VAL A 129 -1.10 2.81 5.87
N ALA A 130 0.10 2.24 5.72
CA ALA A 130 0.43 1.39 4.59
C ALA A 130 -0.07 -0.02 4.86
N PHE A 131 -0.41 -0.77 3.80
CA PHE A 131 -0.87 -2.14 3.93
C PHE A 131 -0.38 -3.05 2.80
N ILE A 132 -0.34 -4.35 3.09
CA ILE A 132 -0.41 -5.44 2.13
C ILE A 132 -1.58 -6.34 2.58
N LYS A 133 -2.44 -6.71 1.64
CA LYS A 133 -3.54 -7.66 1.83
C LYS A 133 -3.43 -8.76 0.79
N ASP A 134 -3.59 -9.99 1.23
CA ASP A 134 -3.62 -11.19 0.41
C ASP A 134 -5.00 -11.83 0.54
N PHE A 135 -5.84 -11.64 -0.47
CA PHE A 135 -7.19 -12.16 -0.52
C PHE A 135 -7.21 -13.51 -1.20
N ALA A 136 -8.01 -14.42 -0.65
CA ALA A 136 -8.39 -15.65 -1.35
C ALA A 136 -9.01 -15.32 -2.73
N SER A 137 -8.92 -16.24 -3.68
CA SER A 137 -9.38 -16.06 -5.07
C SER A 137 -10.86 -15.70 -5.22
N ASP A 138 -11.67 -15.91 -4.21
CA ASP A 138 -13.11 -15.59 -4.13
C ASP A 138 -13.40 -14.41 -3.19
N TYR A 139 -12.37 -13.73 -2.67
CA TYR A 139 -12.45 -12.66 -1.67
C TYR A 139 -13.14 -13.03 -0.36
N SER A 140 -13.34 -14.32 -0.06
CA SER A 140 -14.02 -14.78 1.14
C SER A 140 -13.23 -14.56 2.43
N SER A 141 -11.92 -14.43 2.30
CA SER A 141 -10.99 -14.20 3.41
C SER A 141 -9.73 -13.50 2.94
N PHE A 142 -8.99 -12.91 3.87
CA PHE A 142 -7.67 -12.34 3.58
C PHE A 142 -6.75 -12.42 4.79
N THR A 143 -5.44 -12.36 4.52
CA THR A 143 -4.41 -12.04 5.49
C THR A 143 -3.85 -10.65 5.20
N SER A 144 -3.39 -9.93 6.21
CA SER A 144 -2.86 -8.59 6.01
C SER A 144 -1.77 -8.22 6.99
N VAL A 145 -0.98 -7.24 6.60
CA VAL A 145 -0.06 -6.50 7.47
C VAL A 145 -0.26 -5.01 7.21
N THR A 146 -0.19 -4.20 8.27
CA THR A 146 -0.29 -2.74 8.20
C THR A 146 0.83 -2.08 8.99
N ALA A 147 1.19 -0.85 8.60
CA ALA A 147 2.13 0.00 9.33
C ALA A 147 1.65 1.45 9.31
N PRO A 148 1.62 2.16 10.46
CA PRO A 148 1.22 3.56 10.51
C PRO A 148 2.25 4.45 9.81
N LEU A 149 1.78 5.56 9.18
CA LEU A 149 2.63 6.53 8.49
C LEU A 149 3.19 7.63 9.40
N THR A 150 3.25 7.39 10.71
CA THR A 150 3.64 8.39 11.72
C THR A 150 5.15 8.66 11.79
N THR A 151 5.97 7.83 11.14
CA THR A 151 7.43 8.00 11.12
C THR A 151 7.86 8.44 9.74
N LEU A 152 8.50 9.63 9.66
CA LEU A 152 9.03 10.15 8.41
C LEU A 152 10.25 9.35 7.92
N GLY A 153 10.40 9.28 6.62
CA GLY A 153 11.49 8.60 5.92
C GLY A 153 11.09 7.26 5.32
N GLU A 154 12.09 6.55 4.81
CA GLU A 154 11.90 5.25 4.17
C GLU A 154 11.43 4.19 5.14
N ALA A 155 10.41 3.46 4.74
CA ALA A 155 9.81 2.37 5.50
C ALA A 155 9.42 1.20 4.58
N SER A 156 9.18 0.06 5.19
CA SER A 156 8.70 -1.12 4.47
C SER A 156 7.87 -2.02 5.36
N LEU A 157 6.99 -2.80 4.73
CA LEU A 157 6.29 -3.91 5.36
C LEU A 157 6.34 -5.12 4.44
N SER A 158 6.23 -6.33 5.00
CA SER A 158 6.33 -7.57 4.25
C SER A 158 5.26 -8.55 4.68
N LEU A 159 4.70 -9.27 3.71
CA LEU A 159 3.72 -10.32 3.93
C LEU A 159 4.10 -11.55 3.11
N PRO A 160 4.20 -12.76 3.72
CA PRO A 160 4.19 -14.01 2.98
C PRO A 160 2.83 -14.18 2.27
N THR A 161 2.86 -14.37 0.96
CA THR A 161 1.66 -14.46 0.13
C THR A 161 1.28 -15.90 -0.18
N GLY A 162 -0.02 -16.13 -0.38
CA GLY A 162 -0.62 -17.43 -0.63
C GLY A 162 -0.50 -17.91 -2.08
N GLY A 163 -1.43 -18.76 -2.47
CA GLY A 163 -1.34 -19.57 -3.68
C GLY A 163 -1.72 -18.87 -4.99
N ALA A 164 -1.64 -19.64 -6.06
CA ALA A 164 -2.07 -19.19 -7.36
C ALA A 164 -3.57 -18.87 -7.38
N GLY A 165 -3.94 -17.71 -7.89
CA GLY A 165 -5.32 -17.23 -7.93
C GLY A 165 -5.66 -16.21 -6.85
N ASP A 166 -4.81 -16.05 -5.83
CA ASP A 166 -5.02 -15.03 -4.81
C ASP A 166 -4.84 -13.62 -5.39
N HIS A 167 -5.56 -12.66 -4.78
CA HIS A 167 -5.53 -11.26 -5.16
C HIS A 167 -4.67 -10.50 -4.15
N ILE A 168 -3.51 -10.03 -4.61
CA ILE A 168 -2.57 -9.32 -3.77
C ILE A 168 -2.78 -7.82 -3.95
N GLN A 169 -3.14 -7.15 -2.85
CA GLN A 169 -3.28 -5.70 -2.80
C GLN A 169 -2.17 -5.10 -1.93
N TYR A 170 -1.63 -3.95 -2.35
CA TYR A 170 -0.75 -3.13 -1.53
C TYR A 170 -1.01 -1.66 -1.80
N GLY A 171 -0.90 -0.86 -0.75
CA GLY A 171 -1.23 0.56 -0.84
C GLY A 171 -1.38 1.23 0.51
N PHE A 172 -2.30 2.21 0.56
CA PHE A 172 -2.53 3.05 1.73
C PHE A 172 -4.00 3.14 2.06
N GLU A 173 -4.30 3.17 3.36
CA GLU A 173 -5.63 3.41 3.91
C GLU A 173 -5.60 4.70 4.72
N THR A 174 -6.62 5.54 4.55
CA THR A 174 -6.83 6.75 5.35
C THR A 174 -8.15 6.63 6.08
N PHE A 175 -8.09 6.73 7.39
CA PHE A 175 -9.21 6.57 8.30
C PHE A 175 -9.60 7.87 8.97
N GLY A 176 -10.87 8.00 9.28
CA GLY A 176 -11.40 9.05 10.13
C GLY A 176 -12.88 9.32 9.85
N PRO A 177 -13.54 10.16 10.64
CA PRO A 177 -14.90 10.61 10.35
C PRO A 177 -15.01 11.24 8.97
N ASP A 178 -16.19 11.13 8.33
CA ASP A 178 -16.46 11.93 7.14
C ASP A 178 -16.28 13.41 7.44
N ALA A 179 -15.35 14.07 6.73
CA ALA A 179 -14.87 15.40 7.11
C ALA A 179 -15.71 16.52 6.49
N ASN A 180 -15.94 17.59 7.27
CA ASN A 180 -16.60 18.77 6.76
C ASN A 180 -15.71 19.50 5.72
N PRO A 181 -16.16 19.65 4.47
CA PRO A 181 -15.38 20.31 3.42
C PRO A 181 -14.90 21.72 3.78
N ALA A 182 -15.68 22.46 4.60
CA ALA A 182 -15.35 23.83 5.00
C ALA A 182 -14.11 23.90 5.94
N THR A 183 -13.78 22.81 6.62
CA THR A 183 -12.68 22.75 7.59
C THR A 183 -11.64 21.67 7.25
N ALA A 184 -11.85 20.89 6.20
CA ALA A 184 -11.01 19.75 5.84
C ALA A 184 -9.52 20.13 5.65
N ALA A 185 -9.23 21.30 5.11
CA ALA A 185 -7.85 21.79 4.94
C ALA A 185 -7.08 21.92 6.27
N GLN A 186 -7.77 21.99 7.42
CA GLN A 186 -7.15 22.08 8.74
C GLN A 186 -6.85 20.70 9.34
N LEU A 187 -7.33 19.63 8.71
CA LEU A 187 -7.21 18.27 9.21
C LEU A 187 -5.91 17.58 8.76
N GLY A 188 -5.15 18.25 7.89
CA GLY A 188 -3.86 17.76 7.40
C GLY A 188 -3.97 16.70 6.30
N SER A 189 -2.83 16.13 5.97
CA SER A 189 -2.67 15.07 4.96
C SER A 189 -1.43 14.23 5.27
N ALA A 190 -1.33 13.08 4.61
CA ALA A 190 -0.07 12.35 4.51
C ALA A 190 0.46 12.42 3.08
N GLU A 191 1.78 12.57 2.93
CA GLU A 191 2.49 12.59 1.65
C GLU A 191 3.48 11.43 1.62
N ILE A 192 3.38 10.60 0.58
CA ILE A 192 4.15 9.37 0.44
C ILE A 192 4.77 9.32 -0.96
N ALA A 193 6.05 8.99 -1.05
CA ALA A 193 6.76 8.84 -2.30
C ALA A 193 7.25 7.40 -2.53
N ALA A 194 7.67 7.15 -3.77
CA ALA A 194 8.43 5.96 -4.09
C ALA A 194 9.81 6.02 -3.43
N VAL A 195 10.26 4.89 -2.88
CA VAL A 195 11.68 4.75 -2.49
C VAL A 195 12.53 4.73 -3.77
N ALA A 196 13.61 5.49 -3.79
CA ALA A 196 14.56 5.44 -4.88
C ALA A 196 15.20 4.04 -4.93
N VAL A 197 14.83 3.24 -5.92
CA VAL A 197 15.50 1.96 -6.16
C VAL A 197 16.88 2.26 -6.70
N PRO A 198 17.99 1.89 -6.00
CA PRO A 198 19.32 2.06 -6.55
C PRO A 198 19.40 1.29 -7.87
N GLU A 199 19.84 1.98 -8.94
CA GLU A 199 20.01 1.31 -10.23
C GLU A 199 20.89 0.06 -10.04
N PRO A 200 20.50 -1.09 -10.61
CA PRO A 200 21.30 -2.30 -10.47
C PRO A 200 22.74 -2.00 -10.87
N ALA A 201 23.72 -2.43 -10.06
CA ALA A 201 25.14 -2.28 -10.32
C ALA A 201 25.59 -2.87 -11.69
N SER A 202 24.66 -3.45 -12.44
CA SER A 202 24.79 -3.93 -13.81
C SER A 202 25.36 -2.87 -14.76
N PHE A 203 24.98 -1.59 -14.61
CA PHE A 203 25.55 -0.51 -15.41
C PHE A 203 27.01 -0.22 -15.04
N ALA A 204 27.37 -0.32 -13.75
CA ALA A 204 28.76 -0.18 -13.32
C ALA A 204 29.60 -1.36 -13.81
N LEU A 205 29.08 -2.59 -13.77
CA LEU A 205 29.75 -3.78 -14.32
C LEU A 205 29.90 -3.69 -15.85
N LEU A 206 28.89 -3.23 -16.56
CA LEU A 206 28.96 -3.03 -18.02
C LEU A 206 30.01 -1.97 -18.38
N GLY A 207 30.06 -0.85 -17.64
CA GLY A 207 31.07 0.20 -17.79
C GLY A 207 32.50 -0.31 -17.54
N MET A 208 32.71 -1.09 -16.48
CA MET A 208 34.01 -1.68 -16.18
C MET A 208 34.41 -2.75 -17.21
N GLY A 209 33.46 -3.53 -17.71
CA GLY A 209 33.71 -4.52 -18.77
C GLY A 209 34.17 -3.87 -20.09
N LEU A 210 33.55 -2.76 -20.47
CA LEU A 210 33.90 -1.99 -21.67
C LEU A 210 35.28 -1.33 -21.53
N LEU A 211 35.62 -0.78 -20.37
CA LEU A 211 36.93 -0.20 -20.09
C LEU A 211 38.04 -1.28 -20.11
N GLY A 212 37.77 -2.45 -19.54
CA GLY A 212 38.70 -3.60 -19.59
C GLY A 212 38.98 -4.07 -21.02
N ALA A 213 37.94 -4.14 -21.86
CA ALA A 213 38.08 -4.53 -23.27
C ALA A 213 38.87 -3.48 -24.09
N LEU A 214 38.69 -2.18 -23.82
CA LEU A 214 39.44 -1.09 -24.46
C LEU A 214 40.94 -1.09 -24.08
N ILE A 215 41.27 -1.38 -22.82
CA ILE A 215 42.64 -1.49 -22.33
C ILE A 215 43.33 -2.71 -22.93
N TRP A 216 42.63 -3.83 -23.07
CA TRP A 216 43.19 -5.03 -23.68
C TRP A 216 43.53 -4.86 -25.17
N ARG A 217 42.64 -4.16 -25.90
CA ARG A 217 42.83 -3.88 -27.32
C ARG A 217 44.01 -2.94 -27.63
N ARG A 218 44.50 -2.17 -26.64
CA ARG A 218 45.67 -1.29 -26.78
C ARG A 218 47.00 -2.01 -26.54
N LYS A 219 46.99 -3.26 -26.02
CA LYS A 219 48.19 -4.05 -25.72
C LYS A 219 48.43 -5.17 -26.74
N ALA A 220 47.54 -5.38 -27.68
CA ALA A 220 47.68 -6.29 -28.82
C ALA A 220 48.03 -5.49 -30.10
#